data_2ff97c3a656fffbf0b979a65b633c62f
#
_entry.id   2ff97c3a656fffbf0b979a65b633c62f
#
_cell.length_a   1.000
_cell.length_b   1.000
_cell.length_c   1.000
_cell.angle_alpha   90.00
_cell.angle_beta   90.00
_cell.angle_gamma   90.00
#
_symmetry.space_group_name_H-M   'P 1'
#
loop_
_entity.id
_entity.type
_entity.pdbx_description
1 polymer ?
#
loop_
_entity_poly.entity_id
_entity_poly.type
_entity_poly.pdbx_seq_one_letter_code
_entity_poly.pdbx_strand_id
1 'polypeptide(L)'
;MAIVTPSNTAVLNLRGLHLYHAGRSNCSARVRLLLEEKGLHWTSHYVDIYQRANVTAEYFGINPKGLVPTLVHDGQVVVESNDILLYLEQAFPEPSFSPAAAADCENMKAWLVRSGNIHMPGIKTFAYARQHAKNVVKSAEQVALYRSLQKDPDLLAFHGKHDLPGQAFTEQDVDNATGLLSDAFGEMNNILANADWLVGNIYTLADISWAPSITTLEGVGFPVAAYPRVMDWYARVAERPAFQQAVRKWRERALEGDVEIKPGMDFDTVKSEE
;
A
#
# COMPACT_ATOMS: atom_id res chain seq x y z
N MET A 1 -4.07 -14.97 -5.59
CA MET A 1 -4.28 -13.70 -6.33
C MET A 1 -5.74 -13.31 -6.22
N ALA A 2 -6.01 -12.12 -5.71
CA ALA A 2 -7.36 -11.60 -5.52
C ALA A 2 -7.85 -10.90 -6.82
N ILE A 3 -8.26 -11.70 -7.81
CA ILE A 3 -8.92 -11.21 -9.02
C ILE A 3 -10.41 -11.07 -8.71
N VAL A 4 -11.00 -9.93 -9.07
CA VAL A 4 -12.41 -9.64 -8.81
C VAL A 4 -13.14 -9.31 -10.10
N THR A 5 -14.45 -9.62 -10.13
CA THR A 5 -15.34 -9.21 -11.21
C THR A 5 -15.95 -7.86 -10.83
N PRO A 6 -15.61 -6.77 -11.54
CA PRO A 6 -16.16 -5.45 -11.23
C PRO A 6 -17.64 -5.36 -11.65
N SER A 7 -18.45 -4.66 -10.85
CA SER A 7 -19.79 -4.26 -11.27
C SER A 7 -19.79 -2.97 -12.12
N ASN A 8 -18.75 -2.16 -11.99
CA ASN A 8 -18.46 -1.06 -12.91
C ASN A 8 -17.77 -1.61 -14.16
N THR A 9 -18.54 -1.83 -15.22
CA THR A 9 -18.05 -2.46 -16.45
C THR A 9 -17.17 -1.55 -17.31
N ALA A 10 -17.08 -0.25 -17.02
CA ALA A 10 -16.25 0.69 -17.79
C ALA A 10 -14.76 0.27 -17.75
N VAL A 11 -14.29 -0.29 -16.62
CA VAL A 11 -12.89 -0.73 -16.47
C VAL A 11 -12.51 -1.94 -17.33
N LEU A 12 -13.50 -2.71 -17.82
CA LEU A 12 -13.27 -3.87 -18.69
C LEU A 12 -12.72 -3.48 -20.07
N ASN A 13 -12.89 -2.20 -20.46
CA ASN A 13 -12.40 -1.68 -21.73
C ASN A 13 -11.00 -1.05 -21.63
N LEU A 14 -10.44 -0.91 -20.44
CA LEU A 14 -9.10 -0.38 -20.23
C LEU A 14 -8.04 -1.34 -20.82
N ARG A 15 -7.01 -0.78 -21.44
CA ARG A 15 -5.91 -1.54 -22.03
C ARG A 15 -4.58 -1.07 -21.46
N GLY A 16 -3.65 -2.03 -21.25
CA GLY A 16 -2.41 -1.79 -20.51
C GLY A 16 -2.64 -1.79 -19.00
N LEU A 17 -1.70 -1.22 -18.26
CA LEU A 17 -1.71 -1.16 -16.80
C LEU A 17 -2.34 0.15 -16.32
N HIS A 18 -3.40 0.06 -15.53
CA HIS A 18 -4.07 1.17 -14.89
C HIS A 18 -4.08 0.96 -13.38
N LEU A 19 -3.58 1.92 -12.61
CA LEU A 19 -3.50 1.82 -11.16
C LEU A 19 -4.36 2.89 -10.50
N TYR A 20 -5.41 2.47 -9.80
CA TYR A 20 -6.16 3.32 -8.89
C TYR A 20 -5.42 3.35 -7.54
N HIS A 21 -4.93 4.52 -7.14
CA HIS A 21 -4.02 4.63 -6.02
C HIS A 21 -4.11 5.98 -5.29
N ALA A 22 -3.55 6.03 -4.07
CA ALA A 22 -3.40 7.28 -3.33
C ALA A 22 -1.93 7.53 -2.98
N GLY A 23 -1.49 8.78 -3.04
CA GLY A 23 -0.09 9.15 -2.84
C GLY A 23 0.48 8.71 -1.48
N ARG A 24 -0.28 8.90 -0.40
CA ARG A 24 0.12 8.57 0.97
C ARG A 24 -0.22 7.15 1.43
N SER A 25 -0.88 6.35 0.60
CA SER A 25 -1.17 4.95 0.92
C SER A 25 0.09 4.09 0.78
N ASN A 26 0.52 3.45 1.88
CA ASN A 26 1.67 2.53 1.83
C ASN A 26 1.38 1.29 0.96
N CYS A 27 0.13 0.79 0.94
CA CYS A 27 -0.27 -0.30 0.06
C CYS A 27 -0.19 0.11 -1.42
N SER A 28 -0.60 1.34 -1.77
CA SER A 28 -0.40 1.87 -3.12
C SER A 28 1.07 2.06 -3.45
N ALA A 29 1.88 2.51 -2.48
CA ALA A 29 3.32 2.68 -2.64
C ALA A 29 4.05 1.36 -2.95
N ARG A 30 3.62 0.22 -2.37
CA ARG A 30 4.14 -1.12 -2.71
C ARG A 30 4.02 -1.40 -4.21
N VAL A 31 2.83 -1.19 -4.76
CA VAL A 31 2.56 -1.46 -6.18
C VAL A 31 3.31 -0.50 -7.08
N ARG A 32 3.30 0.81 -6.76
CA ARG A 32 4.09 1.78 -7.53
C ARG A 32 5.58 1.45 -7.50
N LEU A 33 6.11 1.02 -6.33
CA LEU A 33 7.53 0.65 -6.21
C LEU A 33 7.87 -0.52 -7.14
N LEU A 34 7.05 -1.56 -7.19
CA LEU A 34 7.30 -2.67 -8.12
C LEU A 34 7.16 -2.24 -9.58
N LEU A 35 6.20 -1.39 -9.92
CA LEU A 35 6.06 -0.86 -11.29
C LEU A 35 7.31 -0.09 -11.72
N GLU A 36 7.87 0.74 -10.86
CA GLU A 36 9.12 1.47 -11.11
C GLU A 36 10.33 0.53 -11.18
N GLU A 37 10.46 -0.44 -10.26
CA GLU A 37 11.55 -1.42 -10.27
C GLU A 37 11.56 -2.28 -11.55
N LYS A 38 10.39 -2.58 -12.09
CA LYS A 38 10.23 -3.32 -13.34
C LYS A 38 10.29 -2.43 -14.59
N GLY A 39 10.35 -1.13 -14.45
CA GLY A 39 10.33 -0.19 -15.57
C GLY A 39 9.04 -0.27 -16.40
N LEU A 40 7.90 -0.52 -15.76
CA LEU A 40 6.62 -0.66 -16.44
C LEU A 40 5.92 0.68 -16.62
N HIS A 41 5.32 0.89 -17.79
CA HIS A 41 4.42 2.01 -18.05
C HIS A 41 3.03 1.71 -17.50
N TRP A 42 2.40 2.71 -16.89
CA TRP A 42 1.05 2.56 -16.35
C TRP A 42 0.30 3.89 -16.34
N THR A 43 -1.02 3.83 -16.34
CA THR A 43 -1.90 5.00 -16.21
C THR A 43 -2.29 5.18 -14.76
N SER A 44 -2.05 6.38 -14.22
CA SER A 44 -2.45 6.78 -12.89
C SER A 44 -3.92 7.17 -12.86
N HIS A 45 -4.69 6.56 -11.95
CA HIS A 45 -6.00 7.01 -11.52
C HIS A 45 -5.89 7.44 -10.06
N TYR A 46 -5.61 8.71 -9.82
CA TYR A 46 -5.41 9.20 -8.47
C TYR A 46 -6.72 9.25 -7.69
N VAL A 47 -6.75 8.57 -6.55
CA VAL A 47 -7.92 8.49 -5.66
C VAL A 47 -7.59 9.22 -4.37
N ASP A 48 -8.15 10.41 -4.18
CA ASP A 48 -7.96 11.17 -2.94
C ASP A 48 -8.76 10.56 -1.79
N ILE A 49 -8.10 9.69 -1.02
CA ILE A 49 -8.71 9.02 0.13
C ILE A 49 -9.00 9.96 1.30
N TYR A 50 -8.36 11.12 1.36
CA TYR A 50 -8.65 12.13 2.38
C TYR A 50 -9.95 12.89 2.06
N GLN A 51 -10.21 13.12 0.77
CA GLN A 51 -11.51 13.62 0.28
C GLN A 51 -12.55 12.50 0.12
N ARG A 52 -12.18 11.26 0.48
CA ARG A 52 -13.05 10.08 0.40
C ARG A 52 -13.52 9.74 -1.02
N ALA A 53 -12.72 10.07 -2.04
CA ALA A 53 -13.01 9.74 -3.45
C ALA A 53 -13.16 8.22 -3.70
N ASN A 54 -12.62 7.39 -2.79
CA ASN A 54 -12.83 5.94 -2.77
C ASN A 54 -14.21 5.51 -2.21
N VAL A 55 -14.98 6.43 -1.61
CA VAL A 55 -16.28 6.11 -1.00
C VAL A 55 -17.41 6.59 -1.92
N THR A 56 -17.50 5.96 -3.07
CA THR A 56 -18.53 6.18 -4.09
C THR A 56 -19.02 4.84 -4.62
N ALA A 57 -20.26 4.79 -5.08
CA ALA A 57 -20.81 3.57 -5.71
C ALA A 57 -19.98 3.17 -6.95
N GLU A 58 -19.48 4.16 -7.68
CA GLU A 58 -18.65 3.96 -8.86
C GLU A 58 -17.34 3.23 -8.50
N TYR A 59 -16.59 3.71 -7.48
CA TYR A 59 -15.35 3.09 -7.08
C TYR A 59 -15.56 1.74 -6.39
N PHE A 60 -16.60 1.58 -5.57
CA PHE A 60 -17.00 0.28 -5.01
C PHE A 60 -17.39 -0.73 -6.11
N GLY A 61 -17.85 -0.24 -7.26
CA GLY A 61 -18.08 -1.06 -8.44
C GLY A 61 -16.79 -1.60 -9.08
N ILE A 62 -15.64 -0.95 -8.86
CA ILE A 62 -14.33 -1.42 -9.31
C ILE A 62 -13.70 -2.33 -8.25
N ASN A 63 -13.63 -1.84 -7.01
CA ASN A 63 -13.12 -2.58 -5.86
C ASN A 63 -14.19 -2.67 -4.77
N PRO A 64 -14.79 -3.84 -4.54
CA PRO A 64 -15.90 -4.01 -3.61
C PRO A 64 -15.57 -3.69 -2.15
N LYS A 65 -14.28 -3.58 -1.79
CA LYS A 65 -13.83 -3.11 -0.47
C LYS A 65 -13.67 -1.59 -0.39
N GLY A 66 -13.70 -0.87 -1.52
CA GLY A 66 -13.47 0.58 -1.55
C GLY A 66 -12.06 0.97 -1.09
N LEU A 67 -11.06 0.10 -1.28
CA LEU A 67 -9.67 0.30 -0.89
C LEU A 67 -8.77 0.61 -2.09
N VAL A 68 -7.64 1.25 -1.82
CA VAL A 68 -6.54 1.41 -2.77
C VAL A 68 -5.33 0.62 -2.28
N PRO A 69 -4.52 0.05 -3.18
CA PRO A 69 -4.57 0.11 -4.63
C PRO A 69 -5.58 -0.87 -5.25
N THR A 70 -5.98 -0.56 -6.48
CA THR A 70 -6.63 -1.49 -7.40
C THR A 70 -5.90 -1.44 -8.74
N LEU A 71 -5.44 -2.57 -9.23
CA LEU A 71 -4.83 -2.68 -10.55
C LEU A 71 -5.86 -3.16 -11.56
N VAL A 72 -5.89 -2.53 -12.74
CA VAL A 72 -6.61 -3.04 -13.91
C VAL A 72 -5.56 -3.28 -15.00
N HIS A 73 -5.48 -4.51 -15.48
CA HIS A 73 -4.59 -4.89 -16.59
C HIS A 73 -5.42 -5.54 -17.69
N ASP A 74 -5.53 -4.86 -18.82
CA ASP A 74 -6.33 -5.30 -19.98
C ASP A 74 -7.77 -5.68 -19.61
N GLY A 75 -8.39 -4.91 -18.71
CA GLY A 75 -9.75 -5.15 -18.21
C GLY A 75 -9.85 -6.13 -17.04
N GLN A 76 -8.77 -6.83 -16.67
CA GLN A 76 -8.75 -7.69 -15.49
C GLN A 76 -8.47 -6.88 -14.23
N VAL A 77 -9.33 -6.97 -13.22
CA VAL A 77 -9.18 -6.24 -11.97
C VAL A 77 -8.52 -7.10 -10.90
N VAL A 78 -7.41 -6.61 -10.36
CA VAL A 78 -6.66 -7.25 -9.28
C VAL A 78 -6.64 -6.33 -8.07
N VAL A 79 -6.99 -6.86 -6.91
CA VAL A 79 -7.00 -6.13 -5.64
C VAL A 79 -6.02 -6.76 -4.65
N GLU A 80 -5.86 -6.17 -3.46
CA GLU A 80 -4.88 -6.52 -2.43
C GLU A 80 -3.43 -6.32 -2.89
N SER A 81 -2.73 -5.39 -2.25
CA SER A 81 -1.41 -4.93 -2.73
C SER A 81 -0.40 -6.06 -2.94
N ASN A 82 -0.33 -7.05 -2.03
CA ASN A 82 0.60 -8.17 -2.17
C ASN A 82 0.20 -9.15 -3.28
N ASP A 83 -1.11 -9.32 -3.51
CA ASP A 83 -1.59 -10.11 -4.64
C ASP A 83 -1.31 -9.40 -5.98
N ILE A 84 -1.39 -8.06 -5.99
CA ILE A 84 -0.97 -7.26 -7.14
C ILE A 84 0.53 -7.42 -7.40
N LEU A 85 1.39 -7.42 -6.35
CA LEU A 85 2.81 -7.67 -6.52
C LEU A 85 3.07 -9.03 -7.17
N LEU A 86 2.44 -10.09 -6.66
CA LEU A 86 2.58 -11.45 -7.22
C LEU A 86 2.04 -11.54 -8.65
N TYR A 87 0.94 -10.85 -8.95
CA TYR A 87 0.38 -10.78 -10.29
C TYR A 87 1.34 -10.11 -11.29
N LEU A 88 1.89 -8.96 -10.92
CA LEU A 88 2.84 -8.23 -11.76
C LEU A 88 4.14 -9.01 -11.97
N GLU A 89 4.62 -9.71 -10.93
CA GLU A 89 5.81 -10.57 -11.02
C GLU A 89 5.58 -11.72 -12.00
N GLN A 90 4.39 -12.31 -12.00
CA GLN A 90 4.04 -13.39 -12.95
C GLN A 90 3.79 -12.88 -14.37
N ALA A 91 3.10 -11.74 -14.51
CA ALA A 91 2.75 -11.18 -15.82
C ALA A 91 3.97 -10.55 -16.55
N PHE A 92 4.92 -10.04 -15.77
CA PHE A 92 6.14 -9.39 -16.25
C PHE A 92 7.35 -9.97 -15.50
N PRO A 93 7.84 -11.18 -15.88
CA PRO A 93 8.84 -11.89 -15.09
C PRO A 93 10.20 -11.20 -15.03
N GLU A 94 10.52 -10.31 -15.98
CA GLU A 94 11.80 -9.62 -16.03
C GLU A 94 11.69 -8.10 -15.81
N PRO A 95 12.57 -7.50 -15.01
CA PRO A 95 13.51 -8.16 -14.08
C PRO A 95 12.76 -8.89 -12.95
N SER A 96 13.29 -10.05 -12.52
CA SER A 96 12.66 -10.82 -11.44
C SER A 96 12.99 -10.28 -10.05
N PHE A 97 11.97 -10.20 -9.21
CA PHE A 97 12.05 -9.91 -7.77
C PHE A 97 11.63 -11.11 -6.91
N SER A 98 11.66 -12.29 -7.51
CA SER A 98 11.44 -13.58 -6.84
C SER A 98 12.73 -14.39 -6.83
N PRO A 99 13.10 -15.01 -5.69
CA PRO A 99 14.27 -15.88 -5.63
C PRO A 99 14.10 -17.11 -6.53
N ALA A 100 15.21 -17.60 -7.10
CA ALA A 100 15.21 -18.79 -7.91
C ALA A 100 15.08 -20.08 -7.06
N ALA A 101 15.60 -20.08 -5.83
CA ALA A 101 15.50 -21.22 -4.93
C ALA A 101 14.10 -21.32 -4.33
N ALA A 102 13.50 -22.51 -4.37
CA ALA A 102 12.13 -22.73 -3.90
C ALA A 102 11.94 -22.35 -2.42
N ALA A 103 12.90 -22.70 -1.55
CA ALA A 103 12.84 -22.36 -0.13
C ALA A 103 12.83 -20.84 0.12
N ASP A 104 13.65 -20.09 -0.62
CA ASP A 104 13.69 -18.62 -0.51
C ASP A 104 12.42 -17.98 -1.09
N CYS A 105 11.86 -18.57 -2.16
CA CYS A 105 10.58 -18.13 -2.71
C CYS A 105 9.44 -18.31 -1.70
N GLU A 106 9.39 -19.42 -0.99
CA GLU A 106 8.41 -19.64 0.09
C GLU A 106 8.64 -18.68 1.28
N ASN A 107 9.89 -18.40 1.65
CA ASN A 107 10.22 -17.39 2.66
C ASN A 107 9.77 -15.99 2.23
N MET A 108 10.02 -15.59 0.99
CA MET A 108 9.51 -14.33 0.42
C MET A 108 7.99 -14.23 0.53
N LYS A 109 7.26 -15.29 0.14
CA LYS A 109 5.79 -15.34 0.25
C LYS A 109 5.32 -15.24 1.70
N ALA A 110 6.01 -15.88 2.66
CA ALA A 110 5.69 -15.76 4.07
C ALA A 110 5.81 -14.31 4.56
N TRP A 111 6.82 -13.56 4.11
CA TRP A 111 6.95 -12.13 4.39
C TRP A 111 5.83 -11.30 3.77
N LEU A 112 5.38 -11.62 2.55
CA LEU A 112 4.22 -10.96 1.92
C LEU A 112 2.94 -11.21 2.73
N VAL A 113 2.68 -12.45 3.12
CA VAL A 113 1.53 -12.80 3.96
C VAL A 113 1.58 -12.05 5.29
N ARG A 114 2.74 -12.02 5.96
CA ARG A 114 2.91 -11.29 7.22
C ARG A 114 2.66 -9.80 7.06
N SER A 115 3.17 -9.16 6.01
CA SER A 115 2.94 -7.73 5.75
C SER A 115 1.46 -7.41 5.50
N GLY A 116 0.72 -8.32 4.87
CA GLY A 116 -0.72 -8.23 4.69
C GLY A 116 -1.48 -8.35 6.01
N ASN A 117 -1.18 -9.38 6.79
CA ASN A 117 -1.85 -9.67 8.05
C ASN A 117 -1.64 -8.59 9.11
N ILE A 118 -0.44 -7.99 9.17
CA ILE A 118 -0.14 -6.93 10.14
C ILE A 118 -0.66 -5.55 9.70
N HIS A 119 -1.06 -5.39 8.42
CA HIS A 119 -1.39 -4.09 7.88
C HIS A 119 -2.53 -3.42 8.64
N MET A 120 -3.67 -4.08 8.81
CA MET A 120 -4.82 -3.49 9.49
C MET A 120 -4.62 -3.43 11.01
N PRO A 121 -4.34 -4.54 11.74
CA PRO A 121 -4.25 -4.51 13.19
C PRO A 121 -3.01 -3.76 13.72
N GLY A 122 -1.92 -3.74 12.98
CA GLY A 122 -0.68 -3.06 13.38
C GLY A 122 -0.56 -1.67 12.75
N ILE A 123 -0.19 -1.62 11.46
CA ILE A 123 0.21 -0.38 10.78
C ILE A 123 -0.93 0.63 10.74
N LYS A 124 -2.11 0.20 10.25
CA LYS A 124 -3.26 1.08 10.07
C LYS A 124 -3.84 1.52 11.41
N THR A 125 -3.97 0.60 12.37
CA THR A 125 -4.45 0.92 13.72
C THR A 125 -3.55 1.92 14.41
N PHE A 126 -2.23 1.71 14.43
CA PHE A 126 -1.29 2.65 15.04
C PHE A 126 -1.35 4.03 14.36
N ALA A 127 -1.33 4.06 13.01
CA ALA A 127 -1.36 5.32 12.25
C ALA A 127 -2.67 6.10 12.47
N TYR A 128 -3.81 5.43 12.49
CA TYR A 128 -5.10 6.08 12.74
C TYR A 128 -5.22 6.58 14.18
N ALA A 129 -4.82 5.78 15.15
CA ALA A 129 -4.86 6.18 16.56
C ALA A 129 -4.00 7.41 16.86
N ARG A 130 -2.81 7.51 16.23
CA ARG A 130 -1.86 8.59 16.50
C ARG A 130 -2.14 9.87 15.71
N GLN A 131 -2.55 9.78 14.46
CA GLN A 131 -2.63 10.96 13.60
C GLN A 131 -3.84 10.99 12.66
N HIS A 132 -4.16 9.89 11.97
CA HIS A 132 -5.12 9.94 10.86
C HIS A 132 -6.56 10.14 11.31
N ALA A 133 -7.00 9.55 12.42
CA ALA A 133 -8.37 9.69 12.91
C ALA A 133 -8.72 11.15 13.27
N LYS A 134 -7.73 11.94 13.70
CA LYS A 134 -7.91 13.36 14.05
C LYS A 134 -8.11 14.25 12.82
N ASN A 135 -7.61 13.82 11.66
CA ASN A 135 -7.60 14.59 10.42
C ASN A 135 -8.76 14.24 9.49
N VAL A 136 -9.51 13.16 9.77
CA VAL A 136 -10.63 12.71 8.95
C VAL A 136 -11.94 12.98 9.70
N VAL A 137 -12.44 14.21 9.56
CA VAL A 137 -13.79 14.56 10.02
C VAL A 137 -14.79 14.05 8.99
N LYS A 138 -15.72 13.21 9.41
CA LYS A 138 -16.76 12.62 8.56
C LYS A 138 -18.11 13.25 8.89
N SER A 139 -18.89 13.61 7.85
CA SER A 139 -20.30 13.95 8.07
C SER A 139 -21.13 12.68 8.31
N ALA A 140 -22.32 12.84 8.88
CA ALA A 140 -23.25 11.73 9.10
C ALA A 140 -23.63 11.06 7.77
N GLU A 141 -23.79 11.84 6.70
CA GLU A 141 -24.10 11.36 5.35
C GLU A 141 -22.95 10.52 4.78
N GLN A 142 -21.70 10.95 4.99
CA GLN A 142 -20.51 10.20 4.54
C GLN A 142 -20.37 8.86 5.29
N VAL A 143 -20.68 8.84 6.58
CA VAL A 143 -20.71 7.60 7.37
C VAL A 143 -21.83 6.68 6.88
N ALA A 144 -23.03 7.20 6.66
CA ALA A 144 -24.16 6.43 6.16
C ALA A 144 -23.88 5.85 4.77
N LEU A 145 -23.32 6.65 3.85
CA LEU A 145 -22.92 6.19 2.52
C LEU A 145 -21.90 5.04 2.60
N TYR A 146 -20.83 5.21 3.40
CA TYR A 146 -19.84 4.17 3.57
C TYR A 146 -20.46 2.87 4.08
N ARG A 147 -21.29 2.94 5.11
CA ARG A 147 -21.98 1.77 5.68
C ARG A 147 -22.94 1.09 4.71
N SER A 148 -23.55 1.84 3.79
CA SER A 148 -24.42 1.27 2.76
C SER A 148 -23.65 0.50 1.69
N LEU A 149 -22.44 0.98 1.34
CA LEU A 149 -21.59 0.40 0.30
C LEU A 149 -20.72 -0.76 0.83
N GLN A 150 -20.16 -0.61 2.04
CA GLN A 150 -19.23 -1.57 2.61
C GLN A 150 -19.93 -2.85 3.06
N LYS A 151 -19.39 -4.01 2.63
CA LYS A 151 -19.91 -5.33 3.02
C LYS A 151 -18.90 -6.14 3.84
N ASP A 152 -17.64 -5.70 3.92
CA ASP A 152 -16.61 -6.35 4.71
C ASP A 152 -16.79 -5.97 6.20
N PRO A 153 -17.04 -6.96 7.09
CA PRO A 153 -17.32 -6.70 8.50
C PRO A 153 -16.11 -6.15 9.24
N ASP A 154 -14.89 -6.54 8.87
CA ASP A 154 -13.67 -6.08 9.53
C ASP A 154 -13.40 -4.61 9.20
N LEU A 155 -13.67 -4.19 7.96
CA LEU A 155 -13.58 -2.79 7.55
C LEU A 155 -14.67 -1.93 8.22
N LEU A 156 -15.89 -2.46 8.35
CA LEU A 156 -16.95 -1.78 9.09
C LEU A 156 -16.58 -1.60 10.57
N ALA A 157 -16.06 -2.66 11.21
CA ALA A 157 -15.62 -2.62 12.60
C ALA A 157 -14.44 -1.65 12.80
N PHE A 158 -13.45 -1.69 11.91
CA PHE A 158 -12.29 -0.80 11.97
C PHE A 158 -12.69 0.68 11.86
N HIS A 159 -13.46 1.03 10.82
CA HIS A 159 -13.88 2.42 10.60
C HIS A 159 -14.91 2.89 11.61
N GLY A 160 -15.72 1.97 12.15
CA GLY A 160 -16.67 2.26 13.23
C GLY A 160 -16.01 2.81 14.50
N LYS A 161 -14.73 2.49 14.75
CA LYS A 161 -13.98 3.01 15.90
C LYS A 161 -13.74 4.52 15.87
N HIS A 162 -13.95 5.19 14.73
CA HIS A 162 -13.71 6.63 14.55
C HIS A 162 -14.72 7.30 13.62
N ASP A 163 -15.92 6.73 13.50
CA ASP A 163 -16.98 7.25 12.63
C ASP A 163 -17.72 8.44 13.22
N LEU A 164 -17.82 8.52 14.55
CA LEU A 164 -18.58 9.55 15.23
C LEU A 164 -17.67 10.44 16.11
N PRO A 165 -18.04 11.71 16.34
CA PRO A 165 -17.35 12.58 17.29
C PRO A 165 -17.21 11.91 18.65
N GLY A 166 -16.01 11.95 19.23
CA GLY A 166 -15.71 11.33 20.52
C GLY A 166 -15.37 9.83 20.46
N GLN A 167 -15.57 9.16 19.34
CA GLN A 167 -15.06 7.80 19.13
C GLN A 167 -13.59 7.86 18.72
N ALA A 168 -12.78 6.99 19.32
CA ALA A 168 -11.35 6.88 19.02
C ALA A 168 -10.87 5.44 19.26
N PHE A 169 -9.72 5.11 18.71
CA PHE A 169 -8.99 3.92 19.11
C PHE A 169 -8.60 4.01 20.57
N THR A 170 -8.71 2.90 21.29
CA THR A 170 -8.36 2.82 22.72
C THR A 170 -6.85 2.70 22.90
N GLU A 171 -6.34 2.96 24.12
CA GLU A 171 -4.93 2.67 24.44
C GLU A 171 -4.61 1.19 24.24
N GLN A 172 -5.55 0.29 24.53
CA GLN A 172 -5.37 -1.15 24.26
C GLN A 172 -5.21 -1.46 22.78
N ASP A 173 -5.91 -0.76 21.87
CA ASP A 173 -5.71 -0.90 20.43
C ASP A 173 -4.30 -0.48 20.02
N VAL A 174 -3.79 0.60 20.63
CA VAL A 174 -2.43 1.12 20.37
C VAL A 174 -1.38 0.15 20.91
N ASP A 175 -1.57 -0.37 22.13
CA ASP A 175 -0.65 -1.34 22.75
C ASP A 175 -0.58 -2.63 21.94
N ASN A 176 -1.73 -3.16 21.51
CA ASN A 176 -1.79 -4.34 20.66
C ASN A 176 -1.09 -4.11 19.31
N ALA A 177 -1.36 -2.97 18.66
CA ALA A 177 -0.71 -2.61 17.42
C ALA A 177 0.81 -2.46 17.59
N THR A 178 1.24 -1.82 18.70
CA THR A 178 2.66 -1.66 19.04
C THR A 178 3.34 -3.01 19.25
N GLY A 179 2.71 -3.94 19.97
CA GLY A 179 3.22 -5.29 20.18
C GLY A 179 3.44 -6.03 18.85
N LEU A 180 2.42 -6.06 17.98
CA LEU A 180 2.51 -6.69 16.65
C LEU A 180 3.63 -6.11 15.80
N LEU A 181 3.78 -4.78 15.80
CA LEU A 181 4.83 -4.10 15.04
C LEU A 181 6.22 -4.39 15.63
N SER A 182 6.34 -4.37 16.96
CA SER A 182 7.60 -4.65 17.66
C SER A 182 8.08 -6.07 17.41
N ASP A 183 7.19 -7.05 17.42
CA ASP A 183 7.51 -8.45 17.09
C ASP A 183 8.01 -8.58 15.65
N ALA A 184 7.33 -7.94 14.70
CA ALA A 184 7.73 -7.98 13.30
C ALA A 184 9.09 -7.31 13.07
N PHE A 185 9.31 -6.11 13.62
CA PHE A 185 10.57 -5.41 13.46
C PHE A 185 11.72 -6.05 14.24
N GLY A 186 11.45 -6.67 15.39
CA GLY A 186 12.41 -7.47 16.13
C GLY A 186 12.93 -8.64 15.30
N GLU A 187 12.04 -9.39 14.64
CA GLU A 187 12.43 -10.47 13.74
C GLU A 187 13.19 -9.95 12.51
N MET A 188 12.71 -8.89 11.85
CA MET A 188 13.43 -8.26 10.75
C MET A 188 14.84 -7.84 11.18
N ASN A 189 14.98 -7.21 12.35
CA ASN A 189 16.26 -6.74 12.87
C ASN A 189 17.23 -7.90 13.13
N ASN A 190 16.73 -9.04 13.58
CA ASN A 190 17.55 -10.26 13.79
C ASN A 190 18.02 -10.87 12.47
N ILE A 191 17.15 -10.95 11.45
CA ILE A 191 17.50 -11.47 10.13
C ILE A 191 18.53 -10.56 9.47
N LEU A 192 18.29 -9.25 9.49
CA LEU A 192 19.14 -8.24 8.87
C LEU A 192 20.49 -8.04 9.59
N ALA A 193 20.72 -8.69 10.73
CA ALA A 193 22.04 -8.75 11.35
C ALA A 193 23.05 -9.58 10.53
N ASN A 194 22.56 -10.54 9.71
CA ASN A 194 23.37 -11.47 8.94
C ASN A 194 22.99 -11.55 7.45
N ALA A 195 22.12 -10.66 6.99
CA ALA A 195 21.64 -10.60 5.62
C ALA A 195 21.44 -9.15 5.17
N ASP A 196 21.62 -8.90 3.88
CA ASP A 196 21.40 -7.56 3.33
C ASP A 196 19.90 -7.24 3.13
N TRP A 197 19.08 -8.27 2.89
CA TRP A 197 17.66 -8.18 2.57
C TRP A 197 16.83 -9.16 3.41
N LEU A 198 15.52 -9.02 3.38
CA LEU A 198 14.61 -9.88 4.15
C LEU A 198 14.67 -11.36 3.74
N VAL A 199 15.14 -11.62 2.50
CA VAL A 199 15.36 -12.97 2.00
C VAL A 199 16.84 -13.11 1.56
N GLY A 200 17.72 -13.19 2.56
CA GLY A 200 19.15 -13.37 2.34
C GLY A 200 19.83 -12.16 1.69
N ASN A 201 20.51 -12.38 0.58
CA ASN A 201 21.28 -11.36 -0.12
C ASN A 201 20.62 -10.91 -1.45
N ILE A 202 19.32 -11.13 -1.57
CA ILE A 202 18.56 -10.81 -2.78
C ILE A 202 17.43 -9.84 -2.44
N TYR A 203 17.39 -8.68 -3.11
CA TYR A 203 16.27 -7.76 -3.03
C TYR A 203 15.04 -8.37 -3.71
N THR A 204 13.94 -8.51 -2.98
CA THR A 204 12.76 -9.27 -3.41
C THR A 204 11.46 -8.50 -3.20
N LEU A 205 10.33 -9.10 -3.61
CA LEU A 205 8.99 -8.60 -3.30
C LEU A 205 8.74 -8.43 -1.79
N ALA A 206 9.45 -9.18 -0.92
CA ALA A 206 9.36 -8.99 0.53
C ALA A 206 9.82 -7.58 0.93
N ASP A 207 10.97 -7.15 0.42
CA ASP A 207 11.53 -5.82 0.70
C ASP A 207 10.62 -4.72 0.12
N ILE A 208 10.13 -4.91 -1.11
CA ILE A 208 9.18 -4.01 -1.79
C ILE A 208 7.89 -3.86 -0.98
N SER A 209 7.40 -4.94 -0.38
CA SER A 209 6.18 -4.91 0.42
C SER A 209 6.35 -4.20 1.76
N TRP A 210 7.50 -4.36 2.43
CA TRP A 210 7.70 -3.83 3.78
C TRP A 210 8.20 -2.38 3.82
N ALA A 211 9.07 -1.98 2.88
CA ALA A 211 9.74 -0.69 2.94
C ALA A 211 8.79 0.54 3.00
N PRO A 212 7.69 0.61 2.23
CA PRO A 212 6.77 1.74 2.34
C PRO A 212 6.10 1.89 3.71
N SER A 213 6.03 0.80 4.49
CA SER A 213 5.45 0.82 5.83
C SER A 213 6.31 1.60 6.82
N ILE A 214 7.65 1.56 6.67
CA ILE A 214 8.58 2.34 7.48
C ILE A 214 8.29 3.83 7.34
N THR A 215 8.19 4.32 6.10
CA THR A 215 7.86 5.73 5.83
C THR A 215 6.56 6.18 6.52
N THR A 216 5.56 5.30 6.56
CA THR A 216 4.28 5.60 7.22
C THR A 216 4.45 5.64 8.73
N LEU A 217 5.12 4.64 9.31
CA LEU A 217 5.29 4.48 10.75
C LEU A 217 6.18 5.56 11.36
N GLU A 218 7.27 5.95 10.69
CA GLU A 218 8.08 7.12 11.09
C GLU A 218 7.23 8.39 11.12
N GLY A 219 6.44 8.62 10.09
CA GLY A 219 5.58 9.81 9.97
C GLY A 219 4.51 9.92 11.06
N VAL A 220 4.18 8.83 11.76
CA VAL A 220 3.21 8.81 12.86
C VAL A 220 3.85 8.55 14.23
N GLY A 221 5.18 8.55 14.30
CA GLY A 221 5.94 8.48 15.56
C GLY A 221 6.10 7.07 16.14
N PHE A 222 6.02 6.02 15.33
CA PHE A 222 6.44 4.69 15.80
C PHE A 222 7.97 4.64 15.92
N PRO A 223 8.54 4.07 17.01
CA PRO A 223 9.98 4.14 17.29
C PRO A 223 10.79 3.15 16.43
N VAL A 224 10.75 3.29 15.10
CA VAL A 224 11.48 2.39 14.16
C VAL A 224 12.98 2.45 14.42
N ALA A 225 13.49 3.59 14.89
CA ALA A 225 14.91 3.79 15.23
C ALA A 225 15.43 2.83 16.32
N ALA A 226 14.55 2.19 17.10
CA ALA A 226 14.93 1.14 18.04
C ALA A 226 15.43 -0.15 17.35
N TYR A 227 15.27 -0.25 16.02
CA TYR A 227 15.68 -1.41 15.21
C TYR A 227 16.75 -1.00 14.19
N PRO A 228 18.02 -0.85 14.59
CA PRO A 228 19.05 -0.23 13.76
C PRO A 228 19.30 -0.99 12.44
N ARG A 229 19.22 -2.33 12.43
CA ARG A 229 19.39 -3.10 11.19
C ARG A 229 18.23 -2.91 10.22
N VAL A 230 17.02 -2.71 10.73
CA VAL A 230 15.87 -2.32 9.90
C VAL A 230 16.08 -0.95 9.29
N MET A 231 16.64 0.00 10.05
CA MET A 231 16.95 1.34 9.52
C MET A 231 18.06 1.32 8.47
N ASP A 232 19.12 0.51 8.67
CA ASP A 232 20.19 0.31 7.68
C ASP A 232 19.64 -0.31 6.38
N TRP A 233 18.77 -1.31 6.50
CA TRP A 233 18.07 -1.91 5.37
C TRP A 233 17.14 -0.90 4.68
N TYR A 234 16.35 -0.17 5.44
CA TYR A 234 15.46 0.84 4.89
C TYR A 234 16.21 1.94 4.15
N ALA A 235 17.36 2.37 4.65
CA ALA A 235 18.22 3.34 3.98
C ALA A 235 18.66 2.82 2.60
N ARG A 236 19.09 1.53 2.50
CA ARG A 236 19.44 0.91 1.21
C ARG A 236 18.28 0.89 0.23
N VAL A 237 17.06 0.54 0.69
CA VAL A 237 15.85 0.59 -0.16
C VAL A 237 15.55 2.03 -0.57
N ALA A 238 15.65 2.97 0.37
CA ALA A 238 15.31 4.37 0.15
C ALA A 238 16.26 5.09 -0.84
N GLU A 239 17.50 4.63 -0.98
CA GLU A 239 18.46 5.13 -1.96
C GLU A 239 18.15 4.70 -3.40
N ARG A 240 17.32 3.66 -3.59
CA ARG A 240 16.97 3.18 -4.93
C ARG A 240 16.16 4.25 -5.68
N PRO A 241 16.48 4.52 -6.97
CA PRO A 241 15.73 5.49 -7.77
C PRO A 241 14.23 5.20 -7.82
N ALA A 242 13.85 3.92 -7.93
CA ALA A 242 12.47 3.50 -7.92
C ALA A 242 11.73 3.90 -6.64
N PHE A 243 12.38 3.80 -5.47
CA PHE A 243 11.77 4.22 -4.21
C PHE A 243 11.54 5.73 -4.14
N GLN A 244 12.49 6.52 -4.64
CA GLN A 244 12.36 7.99 -4.70
C GLN A 244 11.14 8.38 -5.55
N GLN A 245 10.99 7.76 -6.74
CA GLN A 245 9.86 8.02 -7.64
C GLN A 245 8.53 7.52 -7.06
N ALA A 246 8.48 6.24 -6.68
CA ALA A 246 7.24 5.56 -6.30
C ALA A 246 6.71 5.93 -4.91
N VAL A 247 7.59 6.30 -3.96
CA VAL A 247 7.20 6.52 -2.57
C VAL A 247 7.33 7.99 -2.18
N ARG A 248 8.53 8.59 -2.29
CA ARG A 248 8.77 9.94 -1.77
C ARG A 248 8.01 11.00 -2.55
N LYS A 249 8.17 11.05 -3.87
CA LYS A 249 7.50 12.05 -4.71
C LYS A 249 5.97 12.00 -4.60
N TRP A 250 5.39 10.80 -4.58
CA TRP A 250 3.95 10.65 -4.43
C TRP A 250 3.39 11.05 -3.06
N ARG A 251 4.20 11.03 -2.01
CA ARG A 251 3.77 11.51 -0.69
C ARG A 251 3.71 13.04 -0.62
N GLU A 252 4.50 13.72 -1.42
CA GLU A 252 4.64 15.17 -1.44
C GLU A 252 3.59 15.83 -2.35
N ARG A 253 3.06 15.11 -3.33
CA ARG A 253 2.16 15.66 -4.34
C ARG A 253 0.82 14.94 -4.41
N ALA A 254 -0.26 15.73 -4.50
CA ALA A 254 -1.51 15.32 -5.09
C ALA A 254 -1.43 15.66 -6.60
N LEU A 255 -1.67 14.67 -7.48
CA LEU A 255 -1.89 14.93 -8.89
C LEU A 255 -3.38 15.09 -9.13
N GLU A 256 -3.76 16.03 -9.97
CA GLU A 256 -5.14 16.18 -10.44
C GLU A 256 -5.28 15.45 -11.78
N GLY A 257 -6.33 14.65 -11.90
CA GLY A 257 -6.64 13.90 -13.12
C GLY A 257 -5.83 12.60 -13.34
N ASP A 258 -6.10 11.96 -14.47
CA ASP A 258 -5.42 10.72 -14.89
C ASP A 258 -4.16 11.08 -15.69
N VAL A 259 -3.05 10.43 -15.37
CA VAL A 259 -1.75 10.71 -15.99
C VAL A 259 -1.08 9.40 -16.42
N GLU A 260 -0.54 9.37 -17.65
CA GLU A 260 0.32 8.27 -18.08
C GLU A 260 1.68 8.39 -17.38
N ILE A 261 2.07 7.36 -16.64
CA ILE A 261 3.32 7.30 -15.89
C ILE A 261 4.33 6.47 -16.67
N LYS A 262 5.46 7.08 -17.00
CA LYS A 262 6.63 6.42 -17.58
C LYS A 262 7.68 6.17 -16.51
N PRO A 263 8.44 5.08 -16.56
CA PRO A 263 9.51 4.80 -15.62
C PRO A 263 10.50 5.97 -15.51
N GLY A 264 10.85 6.33 -14.28
CA GLY A 264 11.75 7.46 -14.03
C GLY A 264 11.17 8.86 -14.34
N MET A 265 9.86 8.98 -14.57
CA MET A 265 9.22 10.25 -14.87
C MET A 265 9.49 11.28 -13.78
N ASP A 266 9.92 12.48 -14.21
CA ASP A 266 10.05 13.61 -13.31
C ASP A 266 8.70 14.32 -13.12
N PHE A 267 8.07 14.11 -11.95
CA PHE A 267 6.80 14.72 -11.60
C PHE A 267 6.86 16.25 -11.48
N ASP A 268 8.06 16.86 -11.43
CA ASP A 268 8.20 18.33 -11.42
C ASP A 268 7.87 18.94 -12.79
N THR A 269 7.92 18.14 -13.84
CA THR A 269 7.64 18.57 -15.21
C THR A 269 6.22 18.20 -15.68
N VAL A 270 5.50 17.36 -14.94
CA VAL A 270 4.10 17.03 -15.26
C VAL A 270 3.23 18.23 -14.88
N LYS A 271 3.09 19.17 -15.79
CA LYS A 271 1.96 20.10 -15.79
C LYS A 271 0.77 19.35 -16.35
N SER A 272 -0.40 19.43 -15.68
CA SER A 272 -1.65 19.08 -16.31
C SER A 272 -1.70 19.80 -17.67
N GLU A 273 -1.69 19.04 -18.77
CA GLU A 273 -2.07 19.61 -20.04
C GLU A 273 -3.53 20.03 -19.90
N GLU A 274 -3.77 21.33 -19.85
CA GLU A 274 -5.09 21.96 -19.94
C GLU A 274 -5.70 21.71 -21.32
#